data_6ada0cc9fa5504c8a22383f960b60631
#
_entry.id   6ada0cc9fa5504c8a22383f960b60631
#
_cell.length_a   1.000
_cell.length_b   1.000
_cell.length_c   1.000
_cell.angle_alpha   90.00
_cell.angle_beta   90.00
_cell.angle_gamma   90.00
#
_symmetry.space_group_name_H-M   'P 1'
#
loop_
_entity.id
_entity.type
_entity.pdbx_description
1 polymer ?
#
loop_
_entity_poly.entity_id
_entity_poly.type
_entity_poly.pdbx_seq_one_letter_code
_entity_poly.pdbx_strand_id
1 'polypeptide(L)'
;MNTPSFPPLFSGLAVEGQVDPFDKACAEAARGCDAGLVVHDLGANLLRAALVFAPDVELVDAMAMLPLCGVGFQNALGALGPPEVAVHLEWAGGLRINGASCGTLRVAASSSNPKAEPDWMVIGLELPLWPETDTPGDIPEQTALYAEGCADVNAMELLESWVKHTLVGINTWTEDGVKTLHKDWRGLSHGIGENITMNEISGTFLGVDEQFGMLIRAADTTHLVPLTYLLEGT
;
A
#
# COMPACT_ATOMS: atom_id res chain seq x y z
N MET A 1 14.24 -22.05 10.03
CA MET A 1 13.17 -21.19 9.49
C MET A 1 13.66 -20.65 8.16
N ASN A 2 12.85 -20.72 7.11
CA ASN A 2 13.23 -20.11 5.83
C ASN A 2 13.19 -18.58 6.03
N THR A 3 14.21 -17.89 5.55
CA THR A 3 14.28 -16.43 5.55
C THR A 3 13.84 -15.92 4.19
N PRO A 4 13.01 -14.86 4.08
CA PRO A 4 12.63 -14.30 2.80
C PRO A 4 13.84 -13.89 1.96
N SER A 5 13.77 -14.13 0.65
CA SER A 5 14.78 -13.75 -0.33
C SER A 5 14.30 -12.58 -1.17
N PHE A 6 14.98 -11.46 -1.07
CA PHE A 6 14.61 -10.25 -1.79
C PHE A 6 15.50 -9.99 -3.01
N PRO A 7 15.03 -9.20 -3.99
CA PRO A 7 15.85 -8.76 -5.11
C PRO A 7 17.10 -7.99 -4.63
N PRO A 8 18.16 -7.91 -5.46
CA PRO A 8 19.28 -7.02 -5.18
C PRO A 8 18.80 -5.61 -4.80
N LEU A 9 19.51 -4.94 -3.90
CA LEU A 9 19.18 -3.65 -3.29
C LEU A 9 18.15 -3.72 -2.15
N PHE A 10 17.51 -4.85 -1.91
CA PHE A 10 16.63 -5.04 -0.76
C PHE A 10 17.27 -5.97 0.29
N SER A 11 17.09 -5.61 1.55
CA SER A 11 17.57 -6.38 2.70
C SER A 11 16.45 -6.57 3.72
N GLY A 12 16.34 -7.77 4.29
CA GLY A 12 15.28 -8.12 5.24
C GLY A 12 15.68 -7.90 6.69
N LEU A 13 14.76 -7.36 7.49
CA LEU A 13 14.83 -7.31 8.95
C LEU A 13 13.56 -7.92 9.52
N ALA A 14 13.65 -9.13 10.03
CA ALA A 14 12.54 -9.77 10.73
C ALA A 14 12.35 -9.13 12.12
N VAL A 15 11.10 -8.88 12.49
CA VAL A 15 10.70 -8.48 13.85
C VAL A 15 9.70 -9.48 14.38
N GLU A 16 9.57 -9.57 15.70
CA GLU A 16 8.69 -10.52 16.36
C GLU A 16 7.88 -9.84 17.47
N GLY A 17 6.79 -10.48 17.84
CA GLY A 17 5.96 -10.08 18.97
C GLY A 17 5.11 -8.85 18.68
N GLN A 18 5.19 -7.84 19.58
CA GLN A 18 4.37 -6.63 19.49
C GLN A 18 5.06 -5.48 18.72
N VAL A 19 6.21 -5.75 18.10
CA VAL A 19 6.91 -4.72 17.30
C VAL A 19 6.15 -4.53 15.99
N ASP A 20 5.68 -3.30 15.75
CA ASP A 20 5.11 -2.94 14.46
C ASP A 20 6.24 -2.76 13.42
N PRO A 21 6.26 -3.53 12.32
CA PRO A 21 7.24 -3.36 11.25
C PRO A 21 7.28 -1.96 10.66
N PHE A 22 6.13 -1.29 10.56
CA PHE A 22 6.05 0.07 10.04
C PHE A 22 6.77 1.07 10.96
N ASP A 23 6.44 1.07 12.25
CA ASP A 23 7.10 1.95 13.23
C ASP A 23 8.59 1.64 13.33
N LYS A 24 8.95 0.36 13.25
CA LYS A 24 10.36 -0.06 13.25
C LYS A 24 11.08 0.44 12.01
N ALA A 25 10.48 0.35 10.82
CA ALA A 25 11.05 0.85 9.57
C ALA A 25 11.24 2.38 9.62
N CYS A 26 10.25 3.14 10.13
CA CYS A 26 10.37 4.59 10.33
C CYS A 26 11.53 4.92 11.29
N ALA A 27 11.67 4.17 12.39
CA ALA A 27 12.76 4.38 13.34
C ALA A 27 14.13 4.06 12.74
N GLU A 28 14.27 3.03 11.90
CA GLU A 28 15.53 2.73 11.22
C GLU A 28 15.85 3.76 10.13
N ALA A 29 14.84 4.18 9.36
CA ALA A 29 14.98 5.23 8.35
C ALA A 29 15.43 6.56 8.97
N ALA A 30 14.84 6.97 10.08
CA ALA A 30 15.25 8.16 10.81
C ALA A 30 16.69 8.10 11.38
N ARG A 31 17.24 6.89 11.54
CA ARG A 31 18.65 6.66 11.93
C ARG A 31 19.59 6.61 10.75
N GLY A 32 19.10 6.68 9.52
CA GLY A 32 19.88 6.66 8.30
C GLY A 32 20.20 5.25 7.80
N CYS A 33 19.26 4.32 7.90
CA CYS A 33 19.43 3.03 7.21
C CYS A 33 19.40 3.20 5.69
N ASP A 34 19.96 2.24 4.97
CA ASP A 34 19.92 2.24 3.51
C ASP A 34 18.47 2.06 3.00
N ALA A 35 18.16 2.68 1.86
CA ALA A 35 16.94 2.40 1.10
C ALA A 35 16.88 0.93 0.70
N GLY A 36 15.65 0.38 0.59
CA GLY A 36 15.44 -1.04 0.31
C GLY A 36 15.42 -1.92 1.56
N LEU A 37 15.48 -1.34 2.78
CA LEU A 37 15.20 -2.12 3.99
C LEU A 37 13.74 -2.59 3.99
N VAL A 38 13.54 -3.90 4.18
CA VAL A 38 12.24 -4.57 4.32
C VAL A 38 12.11 -5.06 5.75
N VAL A 39 11.39 -4.31 6.58
CA VAL A 39 11.06 -4.77 7.94
C VAL A 39 9.78 -5.61 7.86
N HIS A 40 9.79 -6.81 8.44
CA HIS A 40 8.64 -7.70 8.29
C HIS A 40 8.37 -8.57 9.52
N ASP A 41 7.10 -8.91 9.70
CA ASP A 41 6.58 -9.90 10.63
C ASP A 41 5.63 -10.84 9.87
N LEU A 42 5.98 -12.11 9.82
CA LEU A 42 5.19 -13.17 9.17
C LEU A 42 4.50 -13.99 10.26
N GLY A 43 3.47 -13.38 10.85
CA GLY A 43 2.62 -14.05 11.83
C GLY A 43 1.71 -15.12 11.21
N ALA A 44 1.15 -15.98 12.02
CA ALA A 44 0.24 -17.04 11.53
C ALA A 44 -1.05 -16.48 10.92
N ASN A 45 -1.57 -15.38 11.48
CA ASN A 45 -2.84 -14.78 11.07
C ASN A 45 -2.70 -13.43 10.35
N LEU A 46 -1.50 -12.87 10.34
CA LEU A 46 -1.27 -11.51 9.87
C LEU A 46 0.12 -11.42 9.22
N LEU A 47 0.18 -10.89 8.01
CA LEU A 47 1.41 -10.47 7.37
C LEU A 47 1.54 -8.96 7.55
N ARG A 48 2.63 -8.50 8.17
CA ARG A 48 2.99 -7.10 8.27
C ARG A 48 4.37 -6.88 7.68
N ALA A 49 4.51 -5.85 6.87
CA ALA A 49 5.80 -5.50 6.31
C ALA A 49 5.88 -3.99 6.03
N ALA A 50 7.09 -3.45 5.97
CA ALA A 50 7.31 -2.07 5.59
C ALA A 50 8.58 -1.94 4.75
N LEU A 51 8.51 -1.12 3.70
CA LEU A 51 9.58 -0.83 2.76
C LEU A 51 10.11 0.58 3.01
N VAL A 52 11.42 0.72 3.14
CA VAL A 52 12.09 2.02 3.26
C VAL A 52 12.57 2.47 1.88
N PHE A 53 12.22 3.69 1.51
CA PHE A 53 12.64 4.36 0.29
C PHE A 53 13.45 5.62 0.63
N ALA A 54 14.33 6.04 -0.28
CA ALA A 54 15.00 7.34 -0.24
C ALA A 54 14.68 8.05 -1.57
N PRO A 55 13.56 8.80 -1.63
CA PRO A 55 13.18 9.52 -2.84
C PRO A 55 14.17 10.64 -3.16
N ASP A 56 14.40 10.86 -4.46
CA ASP A 56 15.18 11.98 -5.02
C ASP A 56 14.29 12.99 -5.76
N VAL A 57 13.03 13.06 -5.35
CA VAL A 57 12.00 13.95 -5.90
C VAL A 57 11.22 14.61 -4.77
N GLU A 58 10.49 15.70 -5.09
CA GLU A 58 9.61 16.35 -4.11
C GLU A 58 8.62 15.37 -3.50
N LEU A 59 8.26 15.57 -2.22
CA LEU A 59 7.35 14.70 -1.48
C LEU A 59 6.02 14.47 -2.22
N VAL A 60 5.48 15.50 -2.85
CA VAL A 60 4.22 15.40 -3.61
C VAL A 60 4.31 14.35 -4.72
N ASP A 61 5.45 14.21 -5.38
CA ASP A 61 5.68 13.20 -6.42
C ASP A 61 6.10 11.85 -5.80
N ALA A 62 6.90 11.87 -4.71
CA ALA A 62 7.29 10.68 -3.98
C ALA A 62 6.09 9.92 -3.40
N MET A 63 4.98 10.61 -3.10
CA MET A 63 3.74 9.98 -2.64
C MET A 63 3.17 8.94 -3.62
N ALA A 64 3.57 8.99 -4.91
CA ALA A 64 3.23 7.95 -5.89
C ALA A 64 3.67 6.53 -5.47
N MET A 65 4.61 6.41 -4.51
CA MET A 65 5.01 5.11 -3.94
C MET A 65 3.85 4.40 -3.23
N LEU A 66 2.88 5.10 -2.64
CA LEU A 66 1.72 4.48 -2.01
C LEU A 66 0.85 3.72 -3.04
N PRO A 67 0.28 4.35 -4.09
CA PRO A 67 -0.45 3.62 -5.13
C PRO A 67 0.43 2.62 -5.90
N LEU A 68 1.74 2.88 -6.07
CA LEU A 68 2.67 1.94 -6.70
C LEU A 68 2.81 0.65 -5.91
N CYS A 69 2.96 0.73 -4.58
CA CYS A 69 2.98 -0.45 -3.71
C CYS A 69 1.66 -1.21 -3.74
N GLY A 70 0.53 -0.50 -3.88
CA GLY A 70 -0.79 -1.12 -4.05
C GLY A 70 -0.91 -1.91 -5.36
N VAL A 71 -0.48 -1.32 -6.48
CA VAL A 71 -0.42 -2.03 -7.79
C VAL A 71 0.56 -3.19 -7.71
N GLY A 72 1.71 -3.00 -7.04
CA GLY A 72 2.67 -4.07 -6.78
C GLY A 72 2.07 -5.24 -6.00
N PHE A 73 1.21 -4.95 -5.01
CA PHE A 73 0.50 -5.97 -4.25
C PHE A 73 -0.50 -6.76 -5.13
N GLN A 74 -1.29 -6.05 -5.94
CA GLN A 74 -2.20 -6.71 -6.89
C GLN A 74 -1.45 -7.64 -7.85
N ASN A 75 -0.33 -7.17 -8.41
CA ASN A 75 0.50 -7.97 -9.31
C ASN A 75 1.10 -9.20 -8.60
N ALA A 76 1.53 -9.02 -7.34
CA ALA A 76 2.09 -10.11 -6.53
C ALA A 76 1.04 -11.17 -6.22
N LEU A 77 -0.14 -10.77 -5.78
CA LEU A 77 -1.23 -11.70 -5.50
C LEU A 77 -1.75 -12.36 -6.77
N GLY A 78 -1.88 -11.61 -7.87
CA GLY A 78 -2.28 -12.15 -9.17
C GLY A 78 -1.33 -13.18 -9.76
N ALA A 79 -0.04 -13.14 -9.36
CA ALA A 79 0.97 -14.13 -9.78
C ALA A 79 0.92 -15.43 -8.96
N LEU A 80 0.41 -15.40 -7.74
CA LEU A 80 0.45 -16.50 -6.77
C LEU A 80 -0.93 -17.08 -6.45
N GLY A 81 -1.95 -16.24 -6.51
CA GLY A 81 -3.32 -16.59 -6.15
C GLY A 81 -4.12 -17.14 -7.33
N PRO A 82 -5.35 -17.61 -7.06
CA PRO A 82 -6.27 -18.03 -8.08
C PRO A 82 -6.66 -16.87 -9.04
N PRO A 83 -6.82 -17.14 -10.34
CA PRO A 83 -7.08 -16.09 -11.33
C PRO A 83 -8.43 -15.38 -11.17
N GLU A 84 -9.36 -15.96 -10.44
CA GLU A 84 -10.68 -15.39 -10.14
C GLU A 84 -10.67 -14.39 -9.00
N VAL A 85 -9.57 -14.27 -8.25
CA VAL A 85 -9.46 -13.35 -7.11
C VAL A 85 -9.26 -11.92 -7.62
N ALA A 86 -10.23 -11.07 -7.34
CA ALA A 86 -10.19 -9.66 -7.70
C ALA A 86 -9.60 -8.80 -6.57
N VAL A 87 -8.61 -7.98 -6.90
CA VAL A 87 -8.03 -6.98 -5.97
C VAL A 87 -8.46 -5.60 -6.42
N HIS A 88 -8.93 -4.78 -5.48
CA HIS A 88 -9.20 -3.37 -5.70
C HIS A 88 -8.47 -2.52 -4.65
N LEU A 89 -8.17 -1.28 -5.02
CA LEU A 89 -7.40 -0.34 -4.22
C LEU A 89 -8.30 0.83 -3.82
N GLU A 90 -8.34 1.13 -2.54
CA GLU A 90 -8.94 2.37 -2.05
C GLU A 90 -7.91 3.50 -2.06
N TRP A 91 -8.37 4.73 -2.29
CA TRP A 91 -7.48 5.88 -2.35
C TRP A 91 -6.66 6.08 -1.06
N ALA A 92 -7.26 5.81 0.08
CA ALA A 92 -6.61 5.93 1.39
C ALA A 92 -5.68 4.75 1.76
N GLY A 93 -5.32 3.90 0.80
CA GLY A 93 -4.42 2.76 1.02
C GLY A 93 -5.11 1.45 1.36
N GLY A 94 -6.45 1.43 1.46
CA GLY A 94 -7.20 0.18 1.69
C GLY A 94 -7.04 -0.81 0.53
N LEU A 95 -6.94 -2.09 0.88
CA LEU A 95 -6.90 -3.22 -0.05
C LEU A 95 -8.21 -4.00 0.08
N ARG A 96 -8.87 -4.25 -1.04
CA ARG A 96 -10.06 -5.08 -1.11
C ARG A 96 -9.78 -6.35 -1.90
N ILE A 97 -10.28 -7.47 -1.40
CA ILE A 97 -10.25 -8.75 -2.10
C ILE A 97 -11.69 -9.21 -2.29
N ASN A 98 -12.08 -9.51 -3.53
CA ASN A 98 -13.44 -9.88 -3.92
C ASN A 98 -14.52 -8.89 -3.43
N GLY A 99 -14.16 -7.61 -3.29
CA GLY A 99 -15.05 -6.54 -2.86
C GLY A 99 -15.08 -6.26 -1.35
N ALA A 100 -14.55 -7.14 -0.50
CA ALA A 100 -14.46 -6.93 0.95
C ALA A 100 -13.10 -6.33 1.35
N SER A 101 -13.07 -5.50 2.39
CA SER A 101 -11.84 -4.93 2.95
C SER A 101 -10.97 -6.04 3.54
N CYS A 102 -9.72 -6.15 3.09
CA CYS A 102 -8.83 -7.24 3.49
C CYS A 102 -7.51 -6.76 4.09
N GLY A 103 -7.08 -5.55 3.85
CA GLY A 103 -5.80 -5.05 4.35
C GLY A 103 -5.62 -3.57 4.08
N THR A 104 -4.45 -3.05 4.44
CA THR A 104 -4.16 -1.62 4.29
C THR A 104 -2.69 -1.35 4.00
N LEU A 105 -2.45 -0.27 3.27
CA LEU A 105 -1.15 0.36 3.12
C LEU A 105 -1.11 1.64 3.94
N ARG A 106 0.03 1.90 4.58
CA ARG A 106 0.32 3.10 5.39
C ARG A 106 1.51 3.82 4.80
N VAL A 107 1.61 5.14 5.03
CA VAL A 107 2.73 5.95 4.52
C VAL A 107 3.20 6.95 5.56
N ALA A 108 4.53 7.02 5.73
CA ALA A 108 5.21 8.07 6.50
C ALA A 108 6.44 8.56 5.73
N ALA A 109 6.86 9.80 6.02
CA ALA A 109 8.04 10.40 5.41
C ALA A 109 8.75 11.32 6.41
N SER A 110 10.03 11.63 6.16
CA SER A 110 10.85 12.53 6.99
C SER A 110 10.37 13.99 6.95
N SER A 111 9.47 14.33 6.05
CA SER A 111 8.93 15.69 5.87
C SER A 111 7.43 15.62 5.56
N SER A 112 6.67 16.62 6.00
CA SER A 112 5.29 16.86 5.60
C SER A 112 5.16 18.00 4.58
N ASN A 113 6.26 18.67 4.22
CA ASN A 113 6.25 19.74 3.22
C ASN A 113 6.20 19.14 1.81
N PRO A 114 5.13 19.34 1.01
CA PRO A 114 4.97 18.76 -0.31
C PRO A 114 6.10 19.08 -1.31
N LYS A 115 6.82 20.19 -1.09
CA LYS A 115 7.91 20.66 -1.94
C LYS A 115 9.31 20.29 -1.44
N ALA A 116 9.42 19.61 -0.32
CA ALA A 116 10.70 19.11 0.17
C ALA A 116 10.97 17.73 -0.43
N GLU A 117 12.22 17.44 -0.74
CA GLU A 117 12.69 16.09 -0.98
C GLU A 117 12.84 15.40 0.40
N PRO A 118 12.08 14.35 0.69
CA PRO A 118 12.20 13.68 1.98
C PRO A 118 13.45 12.81 2.02
N ASP A 119 14.20 12.85 3.12
CA ASP A 119 15.38 11.98 3.31
C ASP A 119 15.00 10.49 3.27
N TRP A 120 13.78 10.17 3.68
CA TRP A 120 13.21 8.83 3.65
C TRP A 120 11.69 8.86 3.54
N MET A 121 11.15 7.77 3.00
CA MET A 121 9.73 7.44 2.99
C MET A 121 9.56 5.96 3.34
N VAL A 122 8.50 5.63 4.06
CA VAL A 122 8.15 4.26 4.42
C VAL A 122 6.74 3.95 3.94
N ILE A 123 6.57 2.83 3.26
CA ILE A 123 5.25 2.27 2.93
C ILE A 123 5.09 0.96 3.71
N GLY A 124 4.08 0.92 4.57
CA GLY A 124 3.69 -0.28 5.32
C GLY A 124 2.59 -1.06 4.62
N LEU A 125 2.59 -2.37 4.80
CA LEU A 125 1.52 -3.29 4.42
C LEU A 125 1.07 -4.06 5.67
N GLU A 126 -0.23 -4.07 5.91
CA GLU A 126 -0.87 -4.94 6.87
C GLU A 126 -1.95 -5.78 6.15
N LEU A 127 -1.84 -7.10 6.21
CA LEU A 127 -2.71 -8.02 5.49
C LEU A 127 -3.15 -9.17 6.42
N PRO A 128 -4.41 -9.18 6.87
CA PRO A 128 -5.00 -10.32 7.55
C PRO A 128 -4.97 -11.58 6.66
N LEU A 129 -4.38 -12.66 7.18
CA LEU A 129 -4.32 -13.97 6.52
C LEU A 129 -5.52 -14.84 6.88
N TRP A 130 -5.91 -14.83 8.16
CA TRP A 130 -7.09 -15.51 8.67
C TRP A 130 -8.06 -14.52 9.32
N PRO A 131 -9.38 -14.75 9.22
CA PRO A 131 -10.36 -13.95 9.94
C PRO A 131 -10.10 -13.96 11.45
N GLU A 132 -10.28 -12.82 12.11
CA GLU A 132 -10.13 -12.72 13.57
C GLU A 132 -11.31 -13.36 14.32
N THR A 133 -12.43 -13.59 13.63
CA THR A 133 -13.67 -14.13 14.24
C THR A 133 -14.01 -15.50 13.68
N ASP A 134 -14.57 -16.37 14.55
CA ASP A 134 -15.08 -17.68 14.14
C ASP A 134 -16.38 -17.58 13.29
N THR A 135 -16.94 -16.37 13.16
CA THR A 135 -18.16 -16.09 12.40
C THR A 135 -17.91 -14.98 11.37
N PRO A 136 -17.13 -15.23 10.31
CA PRO A 136 -16.77 -14.22 9.30
C PRO A 136 -17.98 -13.60 8.58
N GLY A 137 -19.16 -14.24 8.61
CA GLY A 137 -20.39 -13.70 8.05
C GLY A 137 -21.03 -12.55 8.83
N ASP A 138 -20.61 -12.28 10.07
CA ASP A 138 -21.17 -11.21 10.90
C ASP A 138 -20.70 -9.81 10.44
N ILE A 139 -19.56 -9.73 9.74
CA ILE A 139 -19.00 -8.50 9.18
C ILE A 139 -18.68 -8.72 7.69
N PRO A 140 -19.69 -8.72 6.82
CA PRO A 140 -19.52 -9.07 5.40
C PRO A 140 -18.64 -8.08 4.61
N GLU A 141 -18.39 -6.89 5.16
CA GLU A 141 -17.52 -5.87 4.55
C GLU A 141 -16.04 -6.07 4.84
N GLN A 142 -15.68 -7.01 5.73
CA GLN A 142 -14.31 -7.35 6.09
C GLN A 142 -14.02 -8.81 5.79
N THR A 143 -12.79 -9.07 5.35
CA THR A 143 -12.34 -10.43 5.03
C THR A 143 -10.86 -10.60 5.36
N ALA A 144 -10.35 -11.80 5.13
CA ALA A 144 -8.93 -12.14 5.22
C ALA A 144 -8.52 -12.94 3.98
N LEU A 145 -7.24 -12.89 3.63
CA LEU A 145 -6.72 -13.45 2.38
C LEU A 145 -7.14 -14.91 2.14
N TYR A 146 -7.02 -15.75 3.17
CA TYR A 146 -7.29 -17.18 3.04
C TYR A 146 -8.78 -17.52 2.98
N ALA A 147 -9.64 -16.65 3.50
CA ALA A 147 -11.09 -16.79 3.36
C ALA A 147 -11.57 -16.51 1.93
N GLU A 148 -10.78 -15.79 1.13
CA GLU A 148 -11.09 -15.42 -0.26
C GLU A 148 -10.52 -16.40 -1.30
N GLY A 149 -10.29 -17.63 -0.91
CA GLY A 149 -9.80 -18.67 -1.81
C GLY A 149 -8.27 -18.71 -1.97
N CYS A 150 -7.53 -17.90 -1.25
CA CYS A 150 -6.07 -17.83 -1.32
C CYS A 150 -5.36 -18.68 -0.27
N ALA A 151 -5.97 -19.74 0.26
CA ALA A 151 -5.41 -20.56 1.35
C ALA A 151 -4.07 -21.24 0.98
N ASP A 152 -3.82 -21.46 -0.30
CA ASP A 152 -2.56 -22.04 -0.82
C ASP A 152 -1.45 -20.99 -1.03
N VAL A 153 -1.75 -19.69 -0.90
CA VAL A 153 -0.76 -18.61 -1.05
C VAL A 153 0.12 -18.56 0.19
N ASN A 154 1.42 -18.79 -0.01
CA ASN A 154 2.39 -18.70 1.06
C ASN A 154 2.69 -17.22 1.39
N ALA A 155 2.54 -16.81 2.66
CA ALA A 155 2.72 -15.42 3.08
C ALA A 155 4.14 -14.89 2.83
N MET A 156 5.18 -15.75 2.95
CA MET A 156 6.57 -15.37 2.68
C MET A 156 6.79 -15.15 1.17
N GLU A 157 6.28 -16.05 0.33
CA GLU A 157 6.36 -15.91 -1.13
C GLU A 157 5.58 -14.68 -1.60
N LEU A 158 4.44 -14.36 -0.95
CA LEU A 158 3.68 -13.15 -1.25
C LEU A 158 4.48 -11.88 -0.89
N LEU A 159 5.17 -11.86 0.25
CA LEU A 159 6.05 -10.76 0.63
C LEU A 159 7.19 -10.58 -0.38
N GLU A 160 7.88 -11.66 -0.75
CA GLU A 160 8.96 -11.63 -1.76
C GLU A 160 8.46 -11.12 -3.12
N SER A 161 7.30 -11.60 -3.54
CA SER A 161 6.63 -11.20 -4.78
C SER A 161 6.22 -9.72 -4.74
N TRP A 162 5.67 -9.24 -3.62
CA TRP A 162 5.31 -7.84 -3.44
C TRP A 162 6.52 -6.91 -3.57
N VAL A 163 7.62 -7.22 -2.90
CA VAL A 163 8.88 -6.45 -3.01
C VAL A 163 9.39 -6.45 -4.46
N LYS A 164 9.36 -7.60 -5.14
CA LYS A 164 9.78 -7.73 -6.54
C LYS A 164 8.90 -6.88 -7.47
N HIS A 165 7.58 -6.94 -7.35
CA HIS A 165 6.66 -6.17 -8.20
C HIS A 165 6.71 -4.67 -7.89
N THR A 166 6.96 -4.30 -6.64
CA THR A 166 7.23 -2.91 -6.25
C THR A 166 8.50 -2.39 -6.94
N LEU A 167 9.60 -3.15 -6.94
CA LEU A 167 10.83 -2.77 -7.66
C LEU A 167 10.59 -2.60 -9.16
N VAL A 168 9.84 -3.51 -9.79
CA VAL A 168 9.46 -3.39 -11.21
C VAL A 168 8.65 -2.11 -11.44
N GLY A 169 7.69 -1.80 -10.55
CA GLY A 169 6.89 -0.58 -10.61
C GLY A 169 7.75 0.69 -10.50
N ILE A 170 8.73 0.71 -9.58
CA ILE A 170 9.67 1.82 -9.42
C ILE A 170 10.46 2.06 -10.71
N ASN A 171 11.02 1.00 -11.31
CA ASN A 171 11.76 1.12 -12.58
C ASN A 171 10.87 1.68 -13.69
N THR A 172 9.65 1.16 -13.84
CA THR A 172 8.69 1.68 -14.83
C THR A 172 8.33 3.14 -14.57
N TRP A 173 8.10 3.51 -13.30
CA TRP A 173 7.80 4.90 -12.94
C TRP A 173 8.97 5.84 -13.23
N THR A 174 10.20 5.40 -12.98
CA THR A 174 11.41 6.18 -13.25
C THR A 174 11.64 6.36 -14.76
N GLU A 175 11.37 5.32 -15.58
CA GLU A 175 11.59 5.35 -17.03
C GLU A 175 10.45 6.06 -17.79
N ASP A 176 9.20 5.73 -17.45
CA ASP A 176 7.99 6.14 -18.21
C ASP A 176 7.21 7.28 -17.54
N GLY A 177 7.57 7.63 -16.31
CA GLY A 177 6.84 8.59 -15.49
C GLY A 177 5.53 8.00 -14.91
N VAL A 178 4.67 8.89 -14.40
CA VAL A 178 3.47 8.53 -13.64
C VAL A 178 2.33 7.92 -14.46
N LYS A 179 2.34 8.08 -15.78
CA LYS A 179 1.19 7.74 -16.66
C LYS A 179 0.79 6.28 -16.62
N THR A 180 1.76 5.37 -16.66
CA THR A 180 1.52 3.93 -16.59
C THR A 180 0.93 3.56 -15.24
N LEU A 181 1.53 4.03 -14.16
CA LEU A 181 1.03 3.81 -12.80
C LEU A 181 -0.41 4.35 -12.63
N HIS A 182 -0.67 5.56 -13.14
CA HIS A 182 -1.99 6.17 -13.05
C HIS A 182 -3.07 5.35 -13.78
N LYS A 183 -2.74 4.82 -14.96
CA LYS A 183 -3.63 3.93 -15.72
C LYS A 183 -3.91 2.63 -14.95
N ASP A 184 -2.87 1.99 -14.41
CA ASP A 184 -2.97 0.72 -13.69
C ASP A 184 -3.75 0.89 -12.40
N TRP A 185 -3.42 1.91 -11.60
CA TRP A 185 -4.14 2.22 -10.37
C TRP A 185 -5.62 2.52 -10.62
N ARG A 186 -5.93 3.32 -11.66
CA ARG A 186 -7.31 3.65 -12.03
C ARG A 186 -8.12 2.41 -12.40
N GLY A 187 -7.48 1.44 -13.04
CA GLY A 187 -8.12 0.15 -13.39
C GLY A 187 -8.48 -0.69 -12.17
N LEU A 188 -7.82 -0.45 -11.04
CA LEU A 188 -8.00 -1.18 -9.77
C LEU A 188 -8.78 -0.37 -8.73
N SER A 189 -9.00 0.93 -8.97
CA SER A 189 -9.56 1.83 -7.95
C SER A 189 -10.99 1.46 -7.58
N HIS A 190 -11.26 1.46 -6.26
CA HIS A 190 -12.58 1.27 -5.69
C HIS A 190 -13.22 2.62 -5.32
N GLY A 191 -14.55 2.70 -5.40
CA GLY A 191 -15.34 3.83 -4.91
C GLY A 191 -15.44 5.03 -5.86
N ILE A 192 -14.84 4.99 -7.07
CA ILE A 192 -15.06 6.06 -8.06
C ILE A 192 -16.53 6.11 -8.46
N GLY A 193 -17.14 7.30 -8.34
CA GLY A 193 -18.56 7.53 -8.58
C GLY A 193 -19.43 7.39 -7.32
N GLU A 194 -18.90 6.92 -6.21
CA GLU A 194 -19.60 6.78 -4.94
C GLU A 194 -19.54 8.06 -4.08
N ASN A 195 -20.46 8.16 -3.12
CA ASN A 195 -20.41 9.22 -2.12
C ASN A 195 -19.37 8.89 -1.06
N ILE A 196 -18.52 9.85 -0.78
CA ILE A 196 -17.44 9.75 0.21
C ILE A 196 -17.41 10.99 1.10
N THR A 197 -16.85 10.83 2.30
CA THR A 197 -16.47 11.97 3.15
C THR A 197 -14.98 11.85 3.45
N MET A 198 -14.21 12.84 3.04
CA MET A 198 -12.77 12.92 3.26
C MET A 198 -12.37 14.36 3.58
N ASN A 199 -11.54 14.57 4.60
CA ASN A 199 -11.09 15.89 5.04
C ASN A 199 -12.27 16.88 5.21
N GLU A 200 -13.34 16.44 5.91
CA GLU A 200 -14.57 17.18 6.15
C GLU A 200 -15.38 17.56 4.87
N ILE A 201 -14.92 17.11 3.69
CA ILE A 201 -15.62 17.32 2.42
C ILE A 201 -16.44 16.08 2.11
N SER A 202 -17.77 16.26 1.99
CA SER A 202 -18.71 15.20 1.59
C SER A 202 -19.17 15.43 0.15
N GLY A 203 -19.04 14.40 -0.70
CA GLY A 203 -19.43 14.50 -2.10
C GLY A 203 -19.15 13.23 -2.88
N THR A 204 -19.21 13.32 -4.20
CA THR A 204 -18.93 12.18 -5.09
C THR A 204 -17.44 12.11 -5.40
N PHE A 205 -16.82 10.95 -5.19
CA PHE A 205 -15.45 10.68 -5.62
C PHE A 205 -15.37 10.58 -7.14
N LEU A 206 -14.70 11.53 -7.79
CA LEU A 206 -14.61 11.59 -9.26
C LEU A 206 -13.42 10.80 -9.83
N GLY A 207 -12.40 10.57 -9.03
CA GLY A 207 -11.12 10.02 -9.43
C GLY A 207 -9.96 10.81 -8.83
N VAL A 208 -8.80 10.68 -9.42
CA VAL A 208 -7.58 11.35 -8.93
C VAL A 208 -6.97 12.26 -10.00
N ASP A 209 -6.23 13.27 -9.57
CA ASP A 209 -5.41 14.12 -10.44
C ASP A 209 -4.09 13.45 -10.83
N GLU A 210 -3.20 14.17 -11.50
CA GLU A 210 -1.90 13.67 -11.98
C GLU A 210 -0.95 13.25 -10.84
N GLN A 211 -1.15 13.77 -9.62
CA GLN A 211 -0.37 13.48 -8.41
C GLN A 211 -1.14 12.57 -7.44
N PHE A 212 -2.15 11.84 -7.93
CA PHE A 212 -3.03 10.96 -7.14
C PHE A 212 -3.83 11.68 -6.05
N GLY A 213 -3.95 13.00 -6.06
CA GLY A 213 -4.86 13.72 -5.19
C GLY A 213 -6.31 13.37 -5.51
N MET A 214 -7.13 13.13 -4.47
CA MET A 214 -8.53 12.77 -4.61
C MET A 214 -9.37 13.97 -5.06
N LEU A 215 -10.18 13.78 -6.09
CA LEU A 215 -11.14 14.77 -6.58
C LEU A 215 -12.54 14.44 -6.07
N ILE A 216 -13.11 15.32 -5.26
CA ILE A 216 -14.45 15.18 -4.68
C ILE A 216 -15.36 16.29 -5.22
N ARG A 217 -16.47 15.93 -5.84
CA ARG A 217 -17.50 16.89 -6.25
C ARG A 217 -18.53 17.08 -5.12
N ALA A 218 -18.49 18.25 -4.50
CA ALA A 218 -19.47 18.68 -3.53
C ALA A 218 -20.31 19.81 -4.13
N ALA A 219 -21.60 19.58 -4.31
CA ALA A 219 -22.51 20.48 -5.06
C ALA A 219 -21.94 20.85 -6.44
N ASP A 220 -21.68 22.12 -6.70
CA ASP A 220 -21.16 22.62 -7.99
C ASP A 220 -19.63 22.82 -8.00
N THR A 221 -18.92 22.38 -6.94
CA THR A 221 -17.48 22.60 -6.79
C THR A 221 -16.74 21.27 -6.71
N THR A 222 -15.61 21.18 -7.42
CA THR A 222 -14.68 20.06 -7.26
C THR A 222 -13.56 20.47 -6.31
N HIS A 223 -13.36 19.67 -5.27
CA HIS A 223 -12.31 19.84 -4.28
C HIS A 223 -11.21 18.81 -4.51
N LEU A 224 -9.97 19.23 -4.30
CA LEU A 224 -8.79 18.38 -4.33
C LEU A 224 -8.32 18.10 -2.90
N VAL A 225 -8.20 16.84 -2.53
CA VAL A 225 -7.51 16.39 -1.33
C VAL A 225 -6.17 15.78 -1.77
N PRO A 226 -5.03 16.40 -1.44
CA PRO A 226 -3.73 15.91 -1.89
C PRO A 226 -3.39 14.58 -1.22
N LEU A 227 -2.65 13.71 -1.91
CA LEU A 227 -2.26 12.40 -1.36
C LEU A 227 -1.39 12.51 -0.09
N THR A 228 -0.68 13.62 0.08
CA THR A 228 0.07 13.94 1.30
C THR A 228 -0.80 14.07 2.57
N TYR A 229 -2.12 14.18 2.42
CA TYR A 229 -3.07 14.13 3.54
C TYR A 229 -3.02 12.79 4.29
N LEU A 230 -2.59 11.73 3.62
CA LEU A 230 -2.50 10.38 4.19
C LEU A 230 -1.21 10.12 4.98
N LEU A 231 -0.28 11.08 5.02
CA LEU A 231 0.96 10.94 5.80
C LEU A 231 0.64 10.77 7.28
N GLU A 232 1.12 9.68 7.85
CA GLU A 232 1.09 9.50 9.29
C GLU A 232 2.14 10.40 9.96
N GLY A 233 1.76 11.05 11.04
CA GLY A 233 2.69 11.87 11.83
C GLY A 233 3.76 10.98 12.48
N THR A 234 5.01 11.30 12.23
CA THR A 234 6.20 10.69 12.88
C THR A 234 6.56 11.42 14.15
#